data_c2b25a88616b66392a27c50276f12bf4
#
_entry.id   c2b25a88616b66392a27c50276f12bf4
#
_cell.length_a   1.000
_cell.length_b   1.000
_cell.length_c   1.000
_cell.angle_alpha   90.00
_cell.angle_beta   90.00
_cell.angle_gamma   90.00
#
_symmetry.space_group_name_H-M   'P 1'
#
loop_
_entity.id
_entity.type
_entity.pdbx_description
1 polymer ?
#
loop_
_entity_poly.entity_id
_entity_poly.type
_entity_poly.pdbx_seq_one_letter_code
_entity_poly.pdbx_strand_id
1 'polypeptide(L)'
;MSAIDKLELSKLLAKLENKSLDFASVLAIIDSYYDYRPTEFNNGEVHNAAGDNEGSAKVFGFALLNHLTQQDTLKLFAEHYDSVKAEPKGTNHANIRNFSFFGWQGFLMQRNCLTPKAV
;
A
#
# COMPACT_ATOMS: atom_id res chain seq x y z
N MET A 1 6.68 20.98 2.35
CA MET A 1 6.48 19.56 2.06
C MET A 1 5.01 19.24 1.99
N SER A 2 4.63 18.47 1.02
CA SER A 2 3.23 18.09 0.82
C SER A 2 2.94 16.67 1.26
N ALA A 3 3.89 16.02 1.94
CA ALA A 3 3.65 14.69 2.49
C ALA A 3 2.51 14.75 3.50
N ILE A 4 1.80 13.64 3.64
CA ILE A 4 0.71 13.55 4.61
C ILE A 4 1.27 13.76 6.02
N ASP A 5 0.58 14.56 6.84
CA ASP A 5 1.03 14.77 8.21
C ASP A 5 0.51 13.67 9.14
N LYS A 6 1.06 13.63 10.35
CA LYS A 6 0.75 12.56 11.31
C LYS A 6 -0.71 12.51 11.69
N LEU A 7 -1.36 13.67 11.81
CA LEU A 7 -2.77 13.72 12.18
C LEU A 7 -3.65 13.15 11.07
N GLU A 8 -3.37 13.54 9.81
CA GLU A 8 -4.14 13.03 8.69
C GLU A 8 -3.90 11.54 8.48
N LEU A 9 -2.65 11.08 8.69
CA LEU A 9 -2.34 9.66 8.63
C LEU A 9 -3.11 8.87 9.69
N SER A 10 -3.16 9.38 10.92
CA SER A 10 -3.91 8.74 11.99
C SER A 10 -5.39 8.66 11.67
N LYS A 11 -5.96 9.72 11.08
CA LYS A 11 -7.36 9.71 10.66
C LYS A 11 -7.61 8.69 9.57
N LEU A 12 -6.69 8.58 8.61
CA LEU A 12 -6.79 7.57 7.55
C LEU A 12 -6.81 6.17 8.13
N LEU A 13 -5.88 5.85 9.01
CA LEU A 13 -5.82 4.53 9.62
C LEU A 13 -7.06 4.23 10.48
N ALA A 14 -7.59 5.23 11.19
CA ALA A 14 -8.81 5.07 11.96
C ALA A 14 -10.01 4.77 11.07
N LYS A 15 -10.13 5.44 9.93
CA LYS A 15 -11.21 5.17 8.98
C LYS A 15 -11.11 3.78 8.38
N LEU A 16 -9.89 3.31 8.15
CA LEU A 16 -9.69 1.95 7.65
C LEU A 16 -10.05 0.93 8.71
N GLU A 17 -9.74 1.21 9.97
CA GLU A 17 -10.13 0.34 11.09
C GLU A 17 -11.65 0.22 11.18
N ASN A 18 -12.36 1.32 10.96
CA ASN A 18 -13.84 1.37 10.98
C ASN A 18 -14.46 0.88 9.68
N LYS A 19 -13.65 0.51 8.69
CA LYS A 19 -14.09 0.07 7.36
C LYS A 19 -14.94 1.11 6.65
N SER A 20 -14.61 2.39 6.86
CA SER A 20 -15.35 3.49 6.24
C SER A 20 -14.68 4.02 4.97
N LEU A 21 -13.57 3.43 4.52
CA LEU A 21 -12.92 3.76 3.26
C LEU A 21 -12.74 2.50 2.42
N ASP A 22 -12.94 2.65 1.11
CA ASP A 22 -12.60 1.59 0.16
C ASP A 22 -11.22 1.83 -0.43
N PHE A 23 -10.73 0.85 -1.19
CA PHE A 23 -9.40 0.93 -1.78
C PHE A 23 -9.26 2.10 -2.75
N ALA A 24 -10.30 2.37 -3.55
CA ALA A 24 -10.27 3.50 -4.49
C ALA A 24 -10.06 4.82 -3.75
N SER A 25 -10.70 4.98 -2.59
CA SER A 25 -10.54 6.18 -1.75
C SER A 25 -9.13 6.29 -1.20
N VAL A 26 -8.53 5.16 -0.80
CA VAL A 26 -7.14 5.13 -0.33
C VAL A 26 -6.21 5.62 -1.44
N LEU A 27 -6.37 5.10 -2.66
CA LEU A 27 -5.54 5.52 -3.79
C LEU A 27 -5.72 7.00 -4.10
N ALA A 28 -6.95 7.51 -4.01
CA ALA A 28 -7.20 8.93 -4.24
C ALA A 28 -6.47 9.80 -3.21
N ILE A 29 -6.45 9.38 -1.95
CA ILE A 29 -5.72 10.09 -0.91
C ILE A 29 -4.23 10.09 -1.20
N ILE A 30 -3.66 8.94 -1.55
CA ILE A 30 -2.24 8.83 -1.90
C ILE A 30 -1.92 9.77 -3.08
N ASP A 31 -2.74 9.72 -4.12
CA ASP A 31 -2.54 10.55 -5.31
C ASP A 31 -2.65 12.05 -5.00
N SER A 32 -3.37 12.42 -3.96
CA SER A 32 -3.50 13.84 -3.59
C SER A 32 -2.23 14.38 -2.91
N TYR A 33 -1.41 13.52 -2.32
CA TYR A 33 -0.21 13.93 -1.60
C TYR A 33 1.09 13.61 -2.34
N TYR A 34 1.06 12.67 -3.30
CA TYR A 34 2.28 12.16 -3.93
C TYR A 34 2.15 12.07 -5.44
N ASP A 35 3.26 12.29 -6.13
CA ASP A 35 3.39 11.98 -7.55
C ASP A 35 3.91 10.54 -7.69
N TYR A 36 3.38 9.83 -8.67
CA TYR A 36 3.72 8.41 -8.89
C TYR A 36 4.57 8.24 -10.16
N ARG A 37 5.59 7.41 -10.07
CA ARG A 37 6.39 6.97 -11.21
C ARG A 37 6.40 5.45 -11.22
N PRO A 38 6.05 4.80 -12.34
CA PRO A 38 6.13 3.34 -12.43
C PRO A 38 7.49 2.83 -12.01
N THR A 39 7.50 1.85 -11.10
CA THR A 39 8.73 1.36 -10.47
C THR A 39 8.56 -0.12 -10.17
N GLU A 40 9.59 -0.92 -10.46
CA GLU A 40 9.54 -2.34 -10.16
C GLU A 40 9.74 -2.59 -8.67
N PHE A 41 9.20 -3.69 -8.19
CA PHE A 41 9.41 -4.12 -6.82
C PHE A 41 9.22 -5.62 -6.68
N ASN A 42 9.88 -6.19 -5.69
CA ASN A 42 9.73 -7.60 -5.33
C ASN A 42 9.00 -7.69 -3.99
N ASN A 43 8.05 -8.60 -3.91
CA ASN A 43 7.22 -8.77 -2.74
C ASN A 43 7.02 -10.26 -2.48
N GLY A 44 7.82 -10.79 -1.55
CA GLY A 44 7.84 -12.23 -1.32
C GLY A 44 8.28 -12.95 -2.59
N GLU A 45 7.42 -13.79 -3.11
CA GLU A 45 7.70 -14.54 -4.34
C GLU A 45 7.19 -13.86 -5.60
N VAL A 46 6.62 -12.66 -5.47
CA VAL A 46 6.05 -11.95 -6.61
C VAL A 46 7.00 -10.85 -7.08
N HIS A 47 7.40 -10.94 -8.34
CA HIS A 47 8.14 -9.85 -8.99
C HIS A 47 7.15 -9.00 -9.77
N ASN A 48 7.17 -7.69 -9.52
CA ASN A 48 6.29 -6.74 -10.20
C ASN A 48 7.15 -5.82 -11.06
N ALA A 49 6.97 -5.90 -12.37
CA ALA A 49 7.65 -5.00 -13.29
C ALA A 49 7.09 -3.59 -13.15
N ALA A 50 7.85 -2.59 -13.60
CA ALA A 50 7.39 -1.21 -13.58
C ALA A 50 6.08 -1.08 -14.35
N GLY A 51 5.06 -0.52 -13.72
CA GLY A 51 3.73 -0.36 -14.32
C GLY A 51 2.77 -1.50 -14.02
N ASP A 52 3.26 -2.62 -13.48
CA ASP A 52 2.40 -3.72 -13.07
C ASP A 52 1.93 -3.48 -11.64
N ASN A 53 0.63 -3.77 -11.39
CA ASN A 53 0.05 -3.64 -10.05
C ASN A 53 0.30 -2.27 -9.41
N GLU A 54 -0.03 -1.23 -10.16
CA GLU A 54 0.26 0.15 -9.75
C GLU A 54 -0.41 0.54 -8.44
N GLY A 55 -1.62 0.05 -8.20
CA GLY A 55 -2.29 0.29 -6.93
C GLY A 55 -1.50 -0.25 -5.75
N SER A 56 -1.00 -1.49 -5.87
CA SER A 56 -0.16 -2.09 -4.85
C SER A 56 1.15 -1.32 -4.68
N ALA A 57 1.77 -0.91 -5.80
CA ALA A 57 3.01 -0.13 -5.75
C ALA A 57 2.81 1.16 -4.94
N LYS A 58 1.70 1.87 -5.19
CA LYS A 58 1.40 3.11 -4.46
C LYS A 58 1.21 2.86 -2.97
N VAL A 59 0.49 1.80 -2.60
CA VAL A 59 0.28 1.46 -1.20
C VAL A 59 1.61 1.17 -0.51
N PHE A 60 2.45 0.32 -1.12
CA PHE A 60 3.74 -0.02 -0.52
C PHE A 60 4.67 1.20 -0.46
N GLY A 61 4.70 2.01 -1.51
CA GLY A 61 5.51 3.23 -1.50
C GLY A 61 5.07 4.19 -0.40
N PHE A 62 3.77 4.37 -0.26
CA PHE A 62 3.21 5.21 0.80
C PHE A 62 3.57 4.68 2.19
N ALA A 63 3.44 3.37 2.37
CA ALA A 63 3.74 2.75 3.65
C ALA A 63 5.23 2.89 4.02
N LEU A 64 6.13 2.72 3.04
CA LEU A 64 7.56 2.90 3.27
C LEU A 64 7.88 4.33 3.68
N LEU A 65 7.33 5.32 2.98
CA LEU A 65 7.59 6.72 3.28
C LEU A 65 7.07 7.13 4.67
N ASN A 66 6.02 6.47 5.14
CA ASN A 66 5.39 6.81 6.41
C ASN A 66 5.71 5.80 7.51
N HIS A 67 6.65 4.89 7.26
CA HIS A 67 7.15 3.93 8.25
C HIS A 67 6.03 3.09 8.88
N LEU A 68 5.08 2.63 8.05
CA LEU A 68 3.97 1.85 8.55
C LEU A 68 4.37 0.42 8.85
N THR A 69 3.72 -0.16 9.85
CA THR A 69 3.90 -1.58 10.17
C THR A 69 3.30 -2.45 9.07
N GLN A 70 3.65 -3.73 9.07
CA GLN A 70 3.05 -4.70 8.17
C GLN A 70 1.52 -4.67 8.29
N GLN A 71 1.00 -4.66 9.51
CA GLN A 71 -0.44 -4.70 9.73
C GLN A 71 -1.15 -3.44 9.23
N ASP A 72 -0.59 -2.28 9.50
CA ASP A 72 -1.18 -1.02 9.01
C ASP A 72 -1.11 -0.94 7.50
N THR A 73 -0.04 -1.43 6.91
CA THR A 73 0.12 -1.49 5.45
C THR A 73 -0.97 -2.36 4.83
N LEU A 74 -1.24 -3.53 5.42
CA LEU A 74 -2.29 -4.42 4.93
C LEU A 74 -3.67 -3.77 4.99
N LYS A 75 -3.94 -2.97 6.03
CA LYS A 75 -5.22 -2.27 6.15
C LYS A 75 -5.47 -1.30 4.99
N LEU A 76 -4.40 -0.76 4.40
CA LEU A 76 -4.54 0.16 3.27
C LEU A 76 -5.18 -0.50 2.04
N PHE A 77 -5.16 -1.82 1.94
CA PHE A 77 -5.81 -2.53 0.84
C PHE A 77 -7.32 -2.65 1.01
N ALA A 78 -7.84 -2.25 2.19
CA ALA A 78 -9.28 -2.12 2.47
C ALA A 78 -10.05 -3.41 2.14
N GLU A 79 -11.07 -3.34 1.28
CA GLU A 79 -11.90 -4.51 0.94
C GLU A 79 -11.11 -5.66 0.32
N HIS A 80 -10.00 -5.36 -0.36
CA HIS A 80 -9.17 -6.41 -0.95
C HIS A 80 -8.48 -7.24 0.12
N TYR A 81 -8.05 -6.61 1.21
CA TYR A 81 -7.47 -7.35 2.32
C TYR A 81 -8.55 -8.19 3.02
N ASP A 82 -9.76 -7.64 3.18
CA ASP A 82 -10.87 -8.40 3.76
C ASP A 82 -11.17 -9.64 2.92
N SER A 83 -11.13 -9.50 1.59
CA SER A 83 -11.33 -10.62 0.68
C SER A 83 -10.27 -11.70 0.85
N VAL A 84 -9.01 -11.30 1.00
CA VAL A 84 -7.90 -12.24 1.23
C VAL A 84 -8.10 -12.99 2.55
N LYS A 85 -8.50 -12.30 3.61
CA LYS A 85 -8.73 -12.93 4.92
C LYS A 85 -9.89 -13.92 4.88
N ALA A 86 -10.92 -13.61 4.07
CA ALA A 86 -12.08 -14.48 3.94
C ALA A 86 -11.76 -15.75 3.16
N GLU A 87 -10.73 -15.74 2.32
CA GLU A 87 -10.34 -16.86 1.49
C GLU A 87 -8.84 -17.14 1.64
N PRO A 88 -8.41 -17.67 2.80
CA PRO A 88 -6.98 -17.83 3.07
C PRO A 88 -6.27 -18.78 2.10
N LYS A 89 -6.99 -19.65 1.41
CA LYS A 89 -6.40 -20.57 0.43
C LYS A 89 -6.58 -20.11 -1.01
N GLY A 90 -7.10 -18.92 -1.21
CA GLY A 90 -7.26 -18.36 -2.56
C GLY A 90 -5.93 -17.98 -3.19
N THR A 91 -5.96 -17.69 -4.48
CA THR A 91 -4.75 -17.35 -5.23
C THR A 91 -4.77 -15.93 -5.81
N ASN A 92 -5.92 -15.25 -5.74
CA ASN A 92 -6.01 -13.86 -6.20
C ASN A 92 -5.31 -12.92 -5.22
N HIS A 93 -5.12 -11.67 -5.61
CA HIS A 93 -4.46 -10.66 -4.80
C HIS A 93 -3.09 -11.13 -4.30
N ALA A 94 -2.28 -11.60 -5.23
CA ALA A 94 -0.98 -12.20 -4.90
C ALA A 94 -0.09 -11.28 -4.07
N ASN A 95 -0.10 -9.98 -4.34
CA ASN A 95 0.71 -9.04 -3.58
C ASN A 95 0.27 -8.94 -2.12
N ILE A 96 -1.04 -8.93 -1.86
CA ILE A 96 -1.55 -8.89 -0.49
C ILE A 96 -1.16 -10.17 0.24
N ARG A 97 -1.35 -11.33 -0.41
CA ARG A 97 -1.05 -12.63 0.21
C ARG A 97 0.43 -12.77 0.51
N ASN A 98 1.28 -12.38 -0.42
CA ASN A 98 2.72 -12.45 -0.21
C ASN A 98 3.18 -11.51 0.90
N PHE A 99 2.64 -10.31 0.94
CA PHE A 99 3.00 -9.37 2.00
C PHE A 99 2.48 -9.82 3.36
N SER A 100 1.29 -10.44 3.41
CA SER A 100 0.75 -11.00 4.65
C SER A 100 1.68 -12.07 5.22
N PHE A 101 2.31 -12.85 4.36
CA PHE A 101 3.18 -13.96 4.78
C PHE A 101 4.61 -13.50 5.06
N PHE A 102 5.22 -12.76 4.12
CA PHE A 102 6.63 -12.41 4.20
C PHE A 102 6.90 -11.07 4.88
N GLY A 103 5.93 -10.14 4.86
CA GLY A 103 6.09 -8.82 5.47
C GLY A 103 7.17 -8.00 4.78
N TRP A 104 7.68 -7.01 5.52
CA TRP A 104 8.71 -6.12 5.00
C TRP A 104 10.04 -6.84 4.74
N GLN A 105 10.31 -7.94 5.43
CA GLN A 105 11.55 -8.69 5.21
C GLN A 105 11.62 -9.27 3.80
N GLY A 106 10.47 -9.57 3.20
CA GLY A 106 10.42 -10.09 1.83
C GLY A 106 10.19 -9.04 0.77
N PHE A 107 10.25 -7.76 1.13
CA PHE A 107 9.89 -6.66 0.23
C PHE A 107 11.12 -5.83 -0.16
N LEU A 108 11.24 -5.54 -1.46
CA LEU A 108 12.31 -4.66 -1.96
C LEU A 108 11.78 -3.77 -3.07
N MET A 109 11.85 -2.47 -2.84
CA MET A 109 11.62 -1.45 -3.84
C MET A 109 12.82 -0.52 -3.74
N GLN A 110 13.76 -0.63 -4.68
CA GLN A 110 15.05 0.08 -4.59
C GLN A 110 14.89 1.59 -4.60
N ARG A 111 13.94 2.07 -5.42
CA ARG A 111 13.62 3.50 -5.49
C ARG A 111 12.13 3.63 -5.25
N ASN A 112 11.73 4.44 -4.30
CA ASN A 112 10.30 4.59 -4.03
C ASN A 112 9.59 5.17 -5.24
N CYS A 113 8.44 4.58 -5.57
CA CYS A 113 7.62 5.01 -6.70
C CYS A 113 6.92 6.34 -6.44
N LEU A 114 6.88 6.80 -5.20
CA LEU A 114 6.18 8.02 -4.81
C LEU A 114 7.16 9.11 -4.41
N THR A 115 6.81 10.34 -4.80
CA THR A 115 7.54 11.55 -4.39
C THR A 115 6.50 12.53 -3.83
N PRO A 116 6.73 13.13 -2.66
CA PRO A 116 5.78 14.15 -2.16
C PRO A 116 5.61 15.27 -3.16
N LYS A 117 4.36 15.69 -3.35
CA LYS A 117 4.08 16.82 -4.24
C LYS A 117 4.68 18.10 -3.68
N ALA A 118 5.12 18.96 -4.59
CA ALA A 118 5.58 20.27 -4.19
C ALA A 118 4.40 21.09 -3.66
N VAL A 119 4.68 21.90 -2.63
CA VAL A 119 3.67 22.78 -2.04
C VAL A 119 3.71 24.15 -2.73
#